data_4803e1c8432e0377217539d70db22436
#
_entry.id   4803e1c8432e0377217539d70db22436
#
_cell.length_a   1.000
_cell.length_b   1.000
_cell.length_c   1.000
_cell.angle_alpha   90.00
_cell.angle_beta   90.00
_cell.angle_gamma   90.00
#
_symmetry.space_group_name_H-M   'P 1'
#
loop_
_entity.id
_entity.type
_entity.pdbx_description
1 polymer ?
#
loop_
_entity_poly.entity_id
_entity_poly.type
_entity_poly.pdbx_seq_one_letter_code
_entity_poly.pdbx_strand_id
1 'polypeptide(L)'
;ANIGFEAGLVFYDSFLPEITAPKNFGRVSGYGFGMGYFGSLATLALIFPFIQANLIKESFPVTGLFFLVFSLPLFLFLKESRKKVDETVSYIRLGFSRVWSTLSNLKNYKNLVLFLLSYFFYIEGVNTVIFFSGNYASTTLGFTDQDLLIFFLTVQTTAIVGSIILGIIADSIGQKKTIVITLFMWIATIILAYFVQDKTGFYIVGLIAGAAMGSCQSTSRSMMSKLTPVDKKTEFFGFYSFFGKSSAVIGPLVFGLVSFFSGSQRLAIISIGFFFLAGLIILRYVRDPKIE
;
A
#
# COMPACT_ATOMS: atom_id res chain seq x y z
N ALA A 1 19.62 -4.12 -1.09
CA ALA A 1 18.51 -4.59 -0.25
C ALA A 1 17.16 -4.19 -0.84
N ASN A 2 16.91 -2.91 -1.16
CA ASN A 2 15.59 -2.41 -1.58
C ASN A 2 15.06 -3.05 -2.86
N ILE A 3 15.90 -3.20 -3.90
CA ILE A 3 15.51 -3.86 -5.17
C ILE A 3 15.04 -5.30 -4.93
N GLY A 4 15.76 -6.06 -4.09
CA GLY A 4 15.37 -7.44 -3.77
C GLY A 4 14.07 -7.52 -3.00
N PHE A 5 13.84 -6.61 -2.06
CA PHE A 5 12.60 -6.51 -1.30
C PHE A 5 11.39 -6.19 -2.21
N GLU A 6 11.51 -5.18 -3.06
CA GLU A 6 10.44 -4.79 -3.98
C GLU A 6 10.12 -5.87 -5.03
N ALA A 7 11.15 -6.52 -5.58
CA ALA A 7 10.95 -7.67 -6.46
C ALA A 7 10.24 -8.83 -5.74
N GLY A 8 10.61 -9.10 -4.48
CA GLY A 8 9.95 -10.10 -3.65
C GLY A 8 8.47 -9.80 -3.44
N LEU A 9 8.09 -8.52 -3.23
CA LEU A 9 6.69 -8.11 -3.08
C LEU A 9 5.85 -8.38 -4.33
N VAL A 10 6.40 -8.21 -5.53
CA VAL A 10 5.69 -8.53 -6.79
C VAL A 10 5.28 -10.00 -6.81
N PHE A 11 6.20 -10.91 -6.47
CA PHE A 11 5.90 -12.33 -6.41
C PHE A 11 4.92 -12.64 -5.27
N TYR A 12 5.17 -12.11 -4.07
CA TYR A 12 4.29 -12.28 -2.91
C TYR A 12 2.85 -11.88 -3.21
N ASP A 13 2.65 -10.70 -3.78
CA ASP A 13 1.31 -10.19 -4.09
C ASP A 13 0.63 -11.02 -5.19
N SER A 14 1.41 -11.55 -6.16
CA SER A 14 0.89 -12.39 -7.24
C SER A 14 0.42 -13.78 -6.79
N PHE A 15 0.75 -14.21 -5.57
CA PHE A 15 0.26 -15.47 -5.02
C PHE A 15 -1.19 -15.42 -4.54
N LEU A 16 -1.75 -14.24 -4.27
CA LEU A 16 -3.12 -14.14 -3.75
C LEU A 16 -4.15 -14.93 -4.59
N PRO A 17 -4.15 -14.88 -5.93
CA PRO A 17 -5.04 -15.70 -6.75
C PRO A 17 -4.76 -17.21 -6.73
N GLU A 18 -3.60 -17.65 -6.22
CA GLU A 18 -3.26 -19.07 -6.13
C GLU A 18 -3.69 -19.69 -4.79
N ILE A 19 -3.65 -18.90 -3.71
CA ILE A 19 -3.85 -19.40 -2.36
C ILE A 19 -5.30 -19.38 -1.91
N THR A 20 -6.18 -18.69 -2.64
CA THR A 20 -7.60 -18.60 -2.27
C THR A 20 -8.52 -18.35 -3.47
N ALA A 21 -9.81 -18.67 -3.29
CA ALA A 21 -10.83 -18.40 -4.30
C ALA A 21 -11.20 -16.92 -4.40
N PRO A 22 -11.66 -16.42 -5.57
CA PRO A 22 -11.98 -15.00 -5.80
C PRO A 22 -12.95 -14.38 -4.78
N LYS A 23 -13.87 -15.17 -4.24
CA LYS A 23 -14.82 -14.75 -3.20
C LYS A 23 -14.17 -14.36 -1.87
N ASN A 24 -12.92 -14.78 -1.63
CA ASN A 24 -12.19 -14.54 -0.40
C ASN A 24 -10.96 -13.62 -0.58
N PHE A 25 -10.75 -13.04 -1.77
CA PHE A 25 -9.59 -12.20 -2.04
C PHE A 25 -9.49 -11.02 -1.07
N GLY A 26 -10.61 -10.42 -0.69
CA GLY A 26 -10.64 -9.29 0.23
C GLY A 26 -10.13 -9.66 1.61
N ARG A 27 -10.72 -10.70 2.24
CA ARG A 27 -10.33 -11.13 3.59
C ARG A 27 -8.90 -11.67 3.67
N VAL A 28 -8.47 -12.48 2.67
CA VAL A 28 -7.10 -13.02 2.68
C VAL A 28 -6.08 -11.92 2.45
N SER A 29 -6.37 -10.96 1.56
CA SER A 29 -5.56 -9.76 1.42
C SER A 29 -5.52 -8.93 2.71
N GLY A 30 -6.68 -8.76 3.37
CA GLY A 30 -6.80 -8.07 4.64
C GLY A 30 -5.95 -8.69 5.74
N TYR A 31 -6.01 -10.02 5.89
CA TYR A 31 -5.16 -10.75 6.84
C TYR A 31 -3.67 -10.59 6.54
N GLY A 32 -3.27 -10.67 5.25
CA GLY A 32 -1.89 -10.50 4.86
C GLY A 32 -1.34 -9.12 5.21
N PHE A 33 -2.09 -8.04 4.92
CA PHE A 33 -1.71 -6.68 5.32
C PHE A 33 -1.74 -6.50 6.83
N GLY A 34 -2.77 -7.02 7.53
CA GLY A 34 -2.85 -6.99 8.99
C GLY A 34 -1.64 -7.65 9.65
N MET A 35 -1.22 -8.83 9.16
CA MET A 35 0.01 -9.48 9.62
C MET A 35 1.27 -8.66 9.31
N GLY A 36 1.33 -7.97 8.16
CA GLY A 36 2.42 -7.07 7.82
C GLY A 36 2.55 -5.90 8.80
N TYR A 37 1.44 -5.24 9.14
CA TYR A 37 1.42 -4.17 10.14
C TYR A 37 1.76 -4.69 11.53
N PHE A 38 1.25 -5.86 11.91
CA PHE A 38 1.66 -6.52 13.16
C PHE A 38 3.15 -6.82 13.18
N GLY A 39 3.71 -7.32 12.07
CA GLY A 39 5.15 -7.55 11.90
C GLY A 39 5.96 -6.26 12.08
N SER A 40 5.46 -5.11 11.58
CA SER A 40 6.09 -3.80 11.79
C SER A 40 6.14 -3.42 13.27
N LEU A 41 5.02 -3.62 14.01
CA LEU A 41 4.97 -3.37 15.46
C LEU A 41 5.91 -4.32 16.23
N ALA A 42 5.92 -5.59 15.89
CA ALA A 42 6.80 -6.59 16.51
C ALA A 42 8.27 -6.27 16.25
N THR A 43 8.62 -5.87 15.02
CA THR A 43 9.99 -5.44 14.68
C THR A 43 10.39 -4.21 15.48
N LEU A 44 9.50 -3.20 15.57
CA LEU A 44 9.78 -2.00 16.36
C LEU A 44 10.03 -2.33 17.84
N ALA A 45 9.19 -3.19 18.42
CA ALA A 45 9.38 -3.65 19.81
C ALA A 45 10.71 -4.40 19.99
N LEU A 46 11.11 -5.21 19.02
CA LEU A 46 12.35 -5.96 19.03
C LEU A 46 13.59 -5.08 18.95
N ILE A 47 13.56 -4.02 18.11
CA ILE A 47 14.71 -3.13 17.91
C ILE A 47 14.73 -1.95 18.89
N PHE A 48 13.64 -1.70 19.62
CA PHE A 48 13.52 -0.56 20.53
C PHE A 48 14.65 -0.48 21.59
N PRO A 49 15.07 -1.58 22.25
CA PRO A 49 16.21 -1.55 23.19
C PRO A 49 17.53 -1.11 22.51
N PHE A 50 17.75 -1.50 21.26
CA PHE A 50 18.94 -1.09 20.50
C PHE A 50 18.92 0.40 20.18
N ILE A 51 17.73 0.95 19.85
CA ILE A 51 17.56 2.39 19.60
C ILE A 51 17.86 3.17 20.89
N GLN A 52 17.33 2.73 22.04
CA GLN A 52 17.58 3.37 23.34
C GLN A 52 19.05 3.34 23.74
N ALA A 53 19.75 2.25 23.42
CA ALA A 53 21.18 2.09 23.69
C ALA A 53 22.08 2.79 22.65
N ASN A 54 21.52 3.50 21.68
CA ASN A 54 22.23 4.14 20.56
C ASN A 54 22.99 3.14 19.65
N LEU A 55 22.56 1.87 19.64
CA LEU A 55 23.12 0.75 18.88
C LEU A 55 22.33 0.55 17.57
N ILE A 56 22.21 1.62 16.77
CA ILE A 56 21.38 1.59 15.54
C ILE A 56 21.92 0.59 14.51
N LYS A 57 23.26 0.47 14.40
CA LYS A 57 23.88 -0.44 13.43
C LYS A 57 23.57 -1.91 13.74
N GLU A 58 23.50 -2.27 15.00
CA GLU A 58 23.22 -3.61 15.49
C GLU A 58 21.74 -4.01 15.28
N SER A 59 20.85 -3.05 15.14
CA SER A 59 19.44 -3.31 14.84
C SER A 59 19.22 -3.87 13.42
N PHE A 60 20.11 -3.57 12.45
CA PHE A 60 19.96 -4.05 11.06
C PHE A 60 20.09 -5.57 10.94
N PRO A 61 21.12 -6.24 11.48
CA PRO A 61 21.21 -7.70 11.47
C PRO A 61 20.02 -8.36 12.18
N VAL A 62 19.57 -7.80 13.31
CA VAL A 62 18.41 -8.32 14.05
C VAL A 62 17.13 -8.26 13.20
N THR A 63 16.88 -7.12 12.55
CA THR A 63 15.75 -6.96 11.61
C THR A 63 15.88 -7.91 10.44
N GLY A 64 17.08 -8.09 9.88
CA GLY A 64 17.32 -9.02 8.78
C GLY A 64 17.06 -10.47 9.17
N LEU A 65 17.46 -10.89 10.37
CA LEU A 65 17.20 -12.23 10.90
C LEU A 65 15.70 -12.44 11.15
N PHE A 66 15.03 -11.44 11.74
CA PHE A 66 13.57 -11.47 11.92
C PHE A 66 12.85 -11.67 10.60
N PHE A 67 13.19 -10.86 9.57
CA PHE A 67 12.63 -10.99 8.24
C PHE A 67 12.88 -12.38 7.63
N LEU A 68 14.11 -12.91 7.75
CA LEU A 68 14.46 -14.24 7.26
C LEU A 68 13.61 -15.33 7.92
N VAL A 69 13.53 -15.35 9.26
CA VAL A 69 12.75 -16.35 10.00
C VAL A 69 11.27 -16.34 9.60
N PHE A 70 10.66 -15.16 9.52
CA PHE A 70 9.23 -15.04 9.15
C PHE A 70 8.97 -15.22 7.66
N SER A 71 9.99 -15.20 6.80
CA SER A 71 9.85 -15.56 5.39
C SER A 71 9.95 -17.08 5.13
N LEU A 72 10.57 -17.85 6.03
CA LEU A 72 10.74 -19.30 5.87
C LEU A 72 9.43 -20.05 5.62
N PRO A 73 8.30 -19.78 6.31
CA PRO A 73 7.04 -20.46 6.04
C PRO A 73 6.57 -20.35 4.59
N LEU A 74 6.83 -19.21 3.93
CA LEU A 74 6.51 -19.02 2.51
C LEU A 74 7.24 -20.07 1.65
N PHE A 75 8.53 -20.26 1.86
CA PHE A 75 9.35 -21.18 1.09
C PHE A 75 9.09 -22.64 1.42
N LEU A 76 8.70 -22.95 2.67
CA LEU A 76 8.50 -24.31 3.12
C LEU A 76 7.10 -24.85 2.78
N PHE A 77 6.07 -24.02 2.85
CA PHE A 77 4.67 -24.46 2.77
C PHE A 77 3.97 -24.04 1.48
N LEU A 78 4.43 -22.98 0.80
CA LEU A 78 3.79 -22.54 -0.42
C LEU A 78 4.24 -23.40 -1.61
N LYS A 79 3.28 -24.11 -2.21
CA LYS A 79 3.51 -24.90 -3.42
C LYS A 79 3.22 -24.05 -4.64
N GLU A 80 4.21 -23.82 -5.47
CA GLU A 80 4.09 -23.08 -6.70
C GLU A 80 3.58 -23.98 -7.84
N SER A 81 2.55 -23.52 -8.56
CA SER A 81 2.07 -24.19 -9.79
C SER A 81 3.01 -23.89 -10.95
N ARG A 82 4.15 -24.60 -11.03
CA ARG A 82 5.14 -24.39 -12.10
C ARG A 82 4.64 -24.97 -13.42
N LYS A 83 4.49 -24.12 -14.44
CA LYS A 83 4.54 -24.60 -15.84
C LYS A 83 6.02 -24.71 -16.22
N LYS A 84 6.45 -25.91 -16.64
CA LYS A 84 7.82 -26.11 -17.20
C LYS A 84 8.00 -25.16 -18.37
N VAL A 85 8.99 -24.29 -18.27
CA VAL A 85 9.48 -23.47 -19.39
C VAL A 85 10.61 -24.25 -20.06
N ASP A 86 10.63 -24.25 -21.38
CA ASP A 86 11.66 -24.92 -22.17
C ASP A 86 13.05 -24.35 -21.80
N GLU A 87 13.99 -25.18 -21.42
CA GLU A 87 15.29 -24.78 -20.87
C GLU A 87 16.18 -23.99 -21.87
N THR A 88 15.77 -23.94 -23.11
CA THR A 88 16.51 -23.27 -24.21
C THR A 88 16.26 -21.74 -24.29
N VAL A 89 15.34 -21.21 -23.51
CA VAL A 89 14.94 -19.80 -23.61
C VAL A 89 15.64 -18.93 -22.56
N SER A 90 16.28 -17.85 -22.98
CA SER A 90 16.78 -16.82 -22.05
C SER A 90 15.63 -16.20 -21.25
N TYR A 91 15.61 -16.43 -19.94
CA TYR A 91 14.57 -15.90 -19.03
C TYR A 91 14.44 -14.38 -19.09
N ILE A 92 15.57 -13.67 -19.27
CA ILE A 92 15.58 -12.20 -19.40
C ILE A 92 14.83 -11.77 -20.66
N ARG A 93 15.18 -12.38 -21.81
CA ARG A 93 14.53 -12.07 -23.09
C ARG A 93 13.04 -12.42 -23.06
N LEU A 94 12.70 -13.54 -22.48
CA LEU A 94 11.30 -13.97 -22.31
C LEU A 94 10.52 -12.98 -21.43
N GLY A 95 11.11 -12.52 -20.31
CA GLY A 95 10.50 -11.53 -19.41
C GLY A 95 10.24 -10.22 -20.13
N PHE A 96 11.23 -9.66 -20.82
CA PHE A 96 11.05 -8.42 -21.60
C PHE A 96 10.03 -8.60 -22.73
N SER A 97 10.04 -9.71 -23.44
CA SER A 97 9.07 -10.00 -24.51
C SER A 97 7.64 -10.06 -23.99
N ARG A 98 7.40 -10.69 -22.84
CA ARG A 98 6.08 -10.76 -22.20
C ARG A 98 5.58 -9.39 -21.77
N VAL A 99 6.42 -8.61 -21.07
CA VAL A 99 6.08 -7.24 -20.66
C VAL A 99 5.76 -6.38 -21.89
N TRP A 100 6.58 -6.45 -22.93
CA TRP A 100 6.36 -5.70 -24.18
C TRP A 100 5.06 -6.13 -24.89
N SER A 101 4.80 -7.43 -24.97
CA SER A 101 3.55 -7.97 -25.54
C SER A 101 2.32 -7.46 -24.75
N THR A 102 2.38 -7.43 -23.43
CA THR A 102 1.29 -6.94 -22.60
C THR A 102 1.09 -5.44 -22.78
N LEU A 103 2.17 -4.65 -22.83
CA LEU A 103 2.13 -3.21 -23.12
C LEU A 103 1.53 -2.92 -24.50
N SER A 104 1.92 -3.67 -25.53
CA SER A 104 1.40 -3.50 -26.89
C SER A 104 -0.11 -3.83 -26.99
N ASN A 105 -0.61 -4.67 -26.10
CA ASN A 105 -1.98 -5.14 -26.08
C ASN A 105 -2.84 -4.55 -24.93
N LEU A 106 -2.46 -3.41 -24.36
CA LEU A 106 -3.15 -2.77 -23.23
C LEU A 106 -4.63 -2.47 -23.52
N LYS A 107 -5.00 -2.28 -24.80
CA LYS A 107 -6.39 -2.06 -25.21
C LYS A 107 -7.32 -3.21 -24.81
N ASN A 108 -6.80 -4.45 -24.73
CA ASN A 108 -7.54 -5.64 -24.33
C ASN A 108 -7.80 -5.68 -22.81
N TYR A 109 -7.05 -4.89 -22.04
CA TYR A 109 -7.09 -4.84 -20.57
C TYR A 109 -7.59 -3.49 -20.05
N LYS A 110 -8.45 -2.82 -20.80
CA LYS A 110 -8.92 -1.44 -20.52
C LYS A 110 -9.36 -1.24 -19.06
N ASN A 111 -10.11 -2.20 -18.50
CA ASN A 111 -10.59 -2.11 -17.12
C ASN A 111 -9.45 -2.16 -16.09
N LEU A 112 -8.46 -3.03 -16.29
CA LEU A 112 -7.28 -3.14 -15.45
C LEU A 112 -6.40 -1.89 -15.56
N VAL A 113 -6.21 -1.37 -16.78
CA VAL A 113 -5.44 -0.13 -17.00
C VAL A 113 -6.10 1.07 -16.31
N LEU A 114 -7.42 1.20 -16.42
CA LEU A 114 -8.16 2.24 -15.69
C LEU A 114 -8.01 2.11 -14.17
N PHE A 115 -8.01 0.87 -13.66
CA PHE A 115 -7.75 0.63 -12.24
C PHE A 115 -6.32 1.02 -11.86
N LEU A 116 -5.31 0.62 -12.62
CA LEU A 116 -3.91 0.99 -12.36
C LEU A 116 -3.70 2.51 -12.40
N LEU A 117 -4.37 3.21 -13.32
CA LEU A 117 -4.30 4.66 -13.39
C LEU A 117 -4.98 5.32 -12.17
N SER A 118 -6.14 4.82 -11.76
CA SER A 118 -6.78 5.26 -10.52
C SER A 118 -5.89 5.00 -9.30
N TYR A 119 -5.32 3.79 -9.22
CA TYR A 119 -4.40 3.36 -8.18
C TYR A 119 -3.19 4.29 -8.09
N PHE A 120 -2.58 4.61 -9.23
CA PHE A 120 -1.46 5.55 -9.28
C PHE A 120 -1.78 6.87 -8.56
N PHE A 121 -2.92 7.47 -8.86
CA PHE A 121 -3.29 8.74 -8.22
C PHE A 121 -3.54 8.58 -6.72
N TYR A 122 -4.42 7.68 -6.31
CA TYR A 122 -4.75 7.64 -4.89
C TYR A 122 -3.64 7.09 -4.00
N ILE A 123 -2.80 6.16 -4.51
CA ILE A 123 -1.65 5.67 -3.74
C ILE A 123 -0.55 6.73 -3.61
N GLU A 124 -0.45 7.65 -4.58
CA GLU A 124 0.37 8.85 -4.47
C GLU A 124 -0.02 9.70 -3.25
N GLY A 125 -1.33 9.95 -3.10
CA GLY A 125 -1.87 10.63 -1.92
C GLY A 125 -1.52 9.89 -0.63
N VAL A 126 -1.71 8.58 -0.58
CA VAL A 126 -1.38 7.74 0.58
C VAL A 126 0.10 7.85 0.93
N ASN A 127 0.99 7.63 -0.04
CA ASN A 127 2.44 7.67 0.16
C ASN A 127 2.90 9.05 0.64
N THR A 128 2.32 10.11 0.09
CA THR A 128 2.65 11.49 0.49
C THR A 128 2.23 11.78 1.92
N VAL A 129 1.02 11.35 2.33
CA VAL A 129 0.58 11.48 3.73
C VAL A 129 1.50 10.73 4.66
N ILE A 130 1.85 9.47 4.34
CA ILE A 130 2.77 8.65 5.16
C ILE A 130 4.11 9.37 5.31
N PHE A 131 4.66 9.90 4.21
CA PHE A 131 5.98 10.53 4.20
C PHE A 131 6.02 11.83 5.02
N PHE A 132 4.99 12.67 4.92
CA PHE A 132 5.00 13.99 5.55
C PHE A 132 4.27 14.08 6.89
N SER A 133 3.48 13.08 7.29
CA SER A 133 2.71 13.12 8.54
C SER A 133 3.57 13.36 9.79
N GLY A 134 4.72 12.68 9.88
CA GLY A 134 5.65 12.88 10.99
C GLY A 134 6.28 14.27 11.02
N ASN A 135 6.72 14.77 9.85
CA ASN A 135 7.27 16.12 9.75
C ASN A 135 6.21 17.17 10.10
N TYR A 136 5.00 17.06 9.58
CA TYR A 136 3.89 17.95 9.90
C TYR A 136 3.54 17.93 11.40
N ALA A 137 3.47 16.76 12.00
CA ALA A 137 3.19 16.61 13.43
C ALA A 137 4.27 17.27 14.29
N SER A 138 5.55 17.09 13.95
CA SER A 138 6.67 17.68 14.66
C SER A 138 6.74 19.20 14.48
N THR A 139 6.72 19.69 13.23
CA THR A 139 6.99 21.09 12.93
C THR A 139 5.78 22.00 13.13
N THR A 140 4.55 21.50 12.89
CA THR A 140 3.32 22.32 12.94
C THR A 140 2.57 22.13 14.25
N LEU A 141 2.59 20.93 14.85
CA LEU A 141 1.82 20.61 16.06
C LEU A 141 2.70 20.40 17.31
N GLY A 142 4.03 20.49 17.17
CA GLY A 142 5.00 20.38 18.26
C GLY A 142 5.05 18.99 18.91
N PHE A 143 4.89 17.93 18.11
CA PHE A 143 5.08 16.57 18.57
C PHE A 143 6.54 16.32 18.93
N THR A 144 6.77 15.70 20.10
CA THR A 144 8.07 15.17 20.51
C THR A 144 8.32 13.81 19.84
N ASP A 145 9.54 13.29 19.95
CA ASP A 145 9.85 11.95 19.44
C ASP A 145 8.99 10.86 20.10
N GLN A 146 8.66 11.03 21.37
CA GLN A 146 7.74 10.12 22.07
C GLN A 146 6.32 10.21 21.53
N ASP A 147 5.81 11.43 21.27
CA ASP A 147 4.50 11.63 20.66
C ASP A 147 4.44 10.98 19.26
N LEU A 148 5.51 11.15 18.45
CA LEU A 148 5.60 10.54 17.12
C LEU A 148 5.60 9.01 17.18
N LEU A 149 6.29 8.43 18.15
CA LEU A 149 6.29 6.99 18.36
C LEU A 149 4.89 6.48 18.69
N ILE A 150 4.20 7.12 19.65
CA ILE A 150 2.83 6.77 20.03
C ILE A 150 1.87 6.95 18.85
N PHE A 151 2.04 8.04 18.10
CA PHE A 151 1.26 8.29 16.88
C PHE A 151 1.46 7.18 15.85
N PHE A 152 2.70 6.78 15.59
CA PHE A 152 3.02 5.68 14.68
C PHE A 152 2.39 4.35 15.14
N LEU A 153 2.51 4.00 16.42
CA LEU A 153 1.89 2.81 17.01
C LEU A 153 0.35 2.84 16.84
N THR A 154 -0.26 4.01 17.04
CA THR A 154 -1.71 4.23 16.87
C THR A 154 -2.14 3.99 15.43
N VAL A 155 -1.43 4.59 14.46
CA VAL A 155 -1.71 4.42 13.04
C VAL A 155 -1.55 2.96 12.59
N GLN A 156 -0.48 2.29 13.02
CA GLN A 156 -0.24 0.88 12.68
C GLN A 156 -1.30 -0.05 13.26
N THR A 157 -1.71 0.19 14.50
CA THR A 157 -2.76 -0.60 15.15
C THR A 157 -4.10 -0.47 14.43
N THR A 158 -4.48 0.74 14.05
CA THR A 158 -5.72 0.97 13.31
C THR A 158 -5.62 0.49 11.86
N ALA A 159 -4.43 0.45 11.27
CA ALA A 159 -4.21 -0.15 9.95
C ALA A 159 -4.44 -1.68 9.97
N ILE A 160 -4.04 -2.37 11.05
CA ILE A 160 -4.38 -3.79 11.24
C ILE A 160 -5.90 -3.97 11.21
N VAL A 161 -6.60 -3.21 12.05
CA VAL A 161 -8.07 -3.31 12.18
C VAL A 161 -8.74 -2.98 10.84
N GLY A 162 -8.35 -1.88 10.21
CA GLY A 162 -8.89 -1.43 8.93
C GLY A 162 -8.67 -2.45 7.82
N SER A 163 -7.46 -3.00 7.69
CA SER A 163 -7.13 -3.99 6.66
C SER A 163 -7.99 -5.25 6.78
N ILE A 164 -8.20 -5.75 8.01
CA ILE A 164 -8.98 -6.96 8.27
C ILE A 164 -10.48 -6.70 8.05
N ILE A 165 -11.04 -5.67 8.71
CA ILE A 165 -12.48 -5.40 8.67
C ILE A 165 -12.92 -5.06 7.24
N LEU A 166 -12.28 -4.08 6.61
CA LEU A 166 -12.67 -3.68 5.26
C LEU A 166 -12.23 -4.68 4.19
N GLY A 167 -11.23 -5.53 4.47
CA GLY A 167 -10.92 -6.70 3.65
C GLY A 167 -12.09 -7.69 3.61
N ILE A 168 -12.68 -8.01 4.78
CA ILE A 168 -13.87 -8.87 4.87
C ILE A 168 -15.09 -8.21 4.20
N ILE A 169 -15.31 -6.93 4.46
CA ILE A 169 -16.40 -6.16 3.85
C ILE A 169 -16.27 -6.13 2.33
N ALA A 170 -15.05 -6.05 1.79
CA ALA A 170 -14.81 -6.05 0.35
C ALA A 170 -15.30 -7.34 -0.35
N ASP A 171 -15.27 -8.47 0.34
CA ASP A 171 -15.82 -9.72 -0.19
C ASP A 171 -17.35 -9.70 -0.28
N SER A 172 -18.02 -8.90 0.55
CA SER A 172 -19.49 -8.82 0.63
C SER A 172 -20.07 -7.74 -0.29
N ILE A 173 -19.51 -6.52 -0.28
CA ILE A 173 -20.05 -5.38 -1.02
C ILE A 173 -19.34 -5.09 -2.35
N GLY A 174 -18.20 -5.77 -2.59
CA GLY A 174 -17.34 -5.58 -3.76
C GLY A 174 -16.13 -4.68 -3.48
N GLN A 175 -15.00 -5.01 -4.13
CA GLN A 175 -13.72 -4.31 -3.92
C GLN A 175 -13.78 -2.84 -4.34
N LYS A 176 -14.43 -2.54 -5.48
CA LYS A 176 -14.56 -1.16 -5.95
C LYS A 176 -15.28 -0.28 -4.93
N LYS A 177 -16.42 -0.74 -4.39
CA LYS A 177 -17.18 0.03 -3.39
C LYS A 177 -16.36 0.25 -2.12
N THR A 178 -15.62 -0.76 -1.68
CA THR A 178 -14.76 -0.65 -0.50
C THR A 178 -13.63 0.35 -0.74
N ILE A 179 -12.98 0.35 -1.92
CA ILE A 179 -11.97 1.38 -2.26
C ILE A 179 -12.61 2.77 -2.23
N VAL A 180 -13.81 2.95 -2.76
CA VAL A 180 -14.53 4.24 -2.68
C VAL A 180 -14.70 4.69 -1.23
N ILE A 181 -15.11 3.80 -0.34
CA ILE A 181 -15.22 4.10 1.10
C ILE A 181 -13.87 4.53 1.67
N THR A 182 -12.79 3.81 1.35
CA THR A 182 -11.45 4.16 1.86
C THR A 182 -10.96 5.50 1.31
N LEU A 183 -11.29 5.85 0.06
CA LEU A 183 -10.94 7.15 -0.50
C LEU A 183 -11.72 8.29 0.16
N PHE A 184 -12.98 8.09 0.54
CA PHE A 184 -13.71 9.06 1.36
C PHE A 184 -13.12 9.19 2.76
N MET A 185 -12.66 8.09 3.38
CA MET A 185 -11.93 8.16 4.65
C MET A 185 -10.65 8.99 4.51
N TRP A 186 -9.88 8.83 3.41
CA TRP A 186 -8.70 9.63 3.14
C TRP A 186 -9.03 11.12 2.92
N ILE A 187 -10.08 11.43 2.17
CA ILE A 187 -10.54 12.82 1.99
C ILE A 187 -10.93 13.43 3.33
N ALA A 188 -11.66 12.69 4.17
CA ALA A 188 -11.99 13.13 5.52
C ALA A 188 -10.73 13.34 6.38
N THR A 189 -9.74 12.44 6.29
CA THR A 189 -8.44 12.58 6.96
C THR A 189 -7.74 13.89 6.58
N ILE A 190 -7.69 14.23 5.28
CA ILE A 190 -7.08 15.47 4.78
C ILE A 190 -7.82 16.71 5.31
N ILE A 191 -9.15 16.70 5.26
CA ILE A 191 -9.98 17.81 5.73
C ILE A 191 -9.80 18.01 7.24
N LEU A 192 -9.86 16.93 8.03
CA LEU A 192 -9.67 16.99 9.47
C LEU A 192 -8.25 17.44 9.83
N ALA A 193 -7.20 16.94 9.14
CA ALA A 193 -5.82 17.34 9.38
C ALA A 193 -5.60 18.84 9.12
N TYR A 194 -6.33 19.44 8.18
CA TYR A 194 -6.26 20.87 7.93
C TYR A 194 -6.79 21.72 9.10
N PHE A 195 -7.91 21.29 9.71
CA PHE A 195 -8.57 22.05 10.78
C PHE A 195 -7.97 21.80 12.17
N VAL A 196 -7.35 20.64 12.39
CA VAL A 196 -6.78 20.26 13.68
C VAL A 196 -5.61 21.17 14.05
N GLN A 197 -5.60 21.64 15.33
CA GLN A 197 -4.57 22.54 15.85
C GLN A 197 -3.83 21.98 17.06
N ASP A 198 -4.25 20.84 17.58
CA ASP A 198 -3.69 20.23 18.78
C ASP A 198 -3.28 18.76 18.55
N LYS A 199 -2.49 18.22 19.46
CA LYS A 199 -2.01 16.85 19.41
C LYS A 199 -3.15 15.83 19.48
N THR A 200 -4.12 16.06 20.36
CA THR A 200 -5.23 15.12 20.60
C THR A 200 -6.08 14.95 19.36
N GLY A 201 -6.46 16.06 18.72
CA GLY A 201 -7.16 16.02 17.44
C GLY A 201 -6.36 15.31 16.34
N PHE A 202 -5.04 15.49 16.32
CA PHE A 202 -4.19 14.82 15.33
C PHE A 202 -4.08 13.30 15.56
N TYR A 203 -4.14 12.83 16.81
CA TYR A 203 -4.27 11.40 17.10
C TYR A 203 -5.58 10.83 16.53
N ILE A 204 -6.70 11.56 16.60
CA ILE A 204 -7.97 11.14 16.00
C ILE A 204 -7.83 11.05 14.46
N VAL A 205 -7.16 12.03 13.84
CA VAL A 205 -6.84 11.98 12.41
C VAL A 205 -6.00 10.74 12.10
N GLY A 206 -5.01 10.42 12.95
CA GLY A 206 -4.17 9.24 12.83
C GLY A 206 -4.94 7.92 12.89
N LEU A 207 -5.95 7.82 13.76
CA LEU A 207 -6.84 6.64 13.84
C LEU A 207 -7.57 6.40 12.51
N ILE A 208 -8.12 7.44 11.91
CA ILE A 208 -8.84 7.36 10.63
C ILE A 208 -7.86 7.06 9.50
N ALA A 209 -6.72 7.75 9.48
CA ALA A 209 -5.66 7.56 8.48
C ALA A 209 -5.14 6.12 8.48
N GLY A 210 -4.86 5.56 9.65
CA GLY A 210 -4.39 4.18 9.79
C GLY A 210 -5.42 3.19 9.26
N ALA A 211 -6.68 3.30 9.67
CA ALA A 211 -7.75 2.45 9.17
C ALA A 211 -7.91 2.58 7.64
N ALA A 212 -7.87 3.80 7.11
CA ALA A 212 -7.93 4.06 5.67
C ALA A 212 -6.73 3.47 4.93
N MET A 213 -5.51 3.57 5.49
CA MET A 213 -4.28 3.04 4.92
C MET A 213 -4.34 1.53 4.76
N GLY A 214 -4.60 0.81 5.85
CA GLY A 214 -4.67 -0.64 5.83
C GLY A 214 -5.75 -1.17 4.90
N SER A 215 -6.92 -0.54 4.92
CA SER A 215 -8.05 -0.88 4.05
C SER A 215 -7.75 -0.64 2.59
N CYS A 216 -7.22 0.54 2.26
CA CYS A 216 -6.92 0.94 0.89
C CYS A 216 -5.93 -0.02 0.25
N GLN A 217 -4.83 -0.34 0.93
CA GLN A 217 -3.79 -1.22 0.42
C GLN A 217 -4.30 -2.67 0.25
N SER A 218 -4.99 -3.20 1.26
CA SER A 218 -5.52 -4.57 1.20
C SER A 218 -6.59 -4.74 0.13
N THR A 219 -7.51 -3.78 0.00
CA THR A 219 -8.59 -3.86 -0.99
C THR A 219 -8.08 -3.59 -2.41
N SER A 220 -7.07 -2.73 -2.58
CA SER A 220 -6.43 -2.50 -3.88
C SER A 220 -5.75 -3.76 -4.42
N ARG A 221 -5.01 -4.50 -3.57
CA ARG A 221 -4.41 -5.79 -3.95
C ARG A 221 -5.49 -6.83 -4.30
N SER A 222 -6.55 -6.89 -3.53
CA SER A 222 -7.70 -7.77 -3.79
C SER A 222 -8.40 -7.43 -5.12
N MET A 223 -8.60 -6.14 -5.41
CA MET A 223 -9.15 -5.66 -6.69
C MET A 223 -8.23 -6.01 -7.85
N MET A 224 -6.92 -5.81 -7.70
CA MET A 224 -5.91 -6.18 -8.68
C MET A 224 -5.98 -7.67 -8.99
N SER A 225 -6.08 -8.52 -7.97
CA SER A 225 -6.21 -9.97 -8.12
C SER A 225 -7.44 -10.38 -8.92
N LYS A 226 -8.58 -9.69 -8.74
CA LYS A 226 -9.81 -9.94 -9.50
C LYS A 226 -9.75 -9.51 -10.95
N LEU A 227 -9.01 -8.44 -11.24
CA LEU A 227 -8.89 -7.90 -12.60
C LEU A 227 -7.83 -8.61 -13.44
N THR A 228 -6.91 -9.31 -12.79
CA THR A 228 -5.74 -9.90 -13.45
C THR A 228 -6.06 -11.29 -14.01
N PRO A 229 -5.80 -11.55 -15.32
CA PRO A 229 -5.85 -12.90 -15.85
C PRO A 229 -4.86 -13.83 -15.16
N VAL A 230 -5.29 -15.07 -14.87
CA VAL A 230 -4.51 -16.05 -14.10
C VAL A 230 -3.15 -16.38 -14.74
N ASP A 231 -3.11 -16.43 -16.08
CA ASP A 231 -1.91 -16.72 -16.87
C ASP A 231 -0.89 -15.56 -16.92
N LYS A 232 -1.29 -14.34 -16.53
CA LYS A 232 -0.47 -13.11 -16.58
C LYS A 232 -0.31 -12.41 -15.23
N LYS A 233 -0.60 -13.10 -14.13
CA LYS A 233 -0.62 -12.50 -12.78
C LYS A 233 0.69 -11.80 -12.43
N THR A 234 1.84 -12.44 -12.60
CA THR A 234 3.14 -11.87 -12.23
C THR A 234 3.46 -10.61 -13.04
N GLU A 235 3.12 -10.60 -14.36
CA GLU A 235 3.32 -9.44 -15.23
C GLU A 235 2.48 -8.25 -14.73
N PHE A 236 1.20 -8.47 -14.47
CA PHE A 236 0.31 -7.39 -14.04
C PHE A 236 0.57 -6.94 -12.60
N PHE A 237 0.98 -7.82 -11.70
CA PHE A 237 1.45 -7.41 -10.37
C PHE A 237 2.78 -6.64 -10.45
N GLY A 238 3.63 -6.93 -11.45
CA GLY A 238 4.77 -6.08 -11.79
C GLY A 238 4.35 -4.66 -12.16
N PHE A 239 3.32 -4.48 -13.01
CA PHE A 239 2.76 -3.16 -13.30
C PHE A 239 2.14 -2.51 -12.07
N TYR A 240 1.39 -3.25 -11.26
CA TYR A 240 0.82 -2.75 -10.01
C TYR A 240 1.89 -2.19 -9.06
N SER A 241 2.98 -2.94 -8.86
CA SER A 241 4.12 -2.48 -8.07
C SER A 241 4.81 -1.26 -8.70
N PHE A 242 5.02 -1.28 -10.02
CA PHE A 242 5.60 -0.14 -10.74
C PHE A 242 4.77 1.13 -10.57
N PHE A 243 3.46 1.08 -10.78
CA PHE A 243 2.57 2.22 -10.57
C PHE A 243 2.57 2.68 -9.12
N GLY A 244 2.56 1.75 -8.15
CA GLY A 244 2.59 2.07 -6.73
C GLY A 244 3.89 2.73 -6.27
N LYS A 245 5.03 2.42 -6.91
CA LYS A 245 6.32 3.03 -6.56
C LYS A 245 6.63 4.30 -7.35
N SER A 246 6.26 4.32 -8.64
CA SER A 246 6.42 5.52 -9.47
C SER A 246 5.58 6.69 -8.97
N SER A 247 4.46 6.39 -8.30
CA SER A 247 3.60 7.40 -7.71
C SER A 247 4.29 8.17 -6.57
N ALA A 248 5.23 7.58 -5.83
CA ALA A 248 5.88 8.22 -4.67
C ALA A 248 6.83 9.39 -4.99
N VAL A 249 6.78 9.93 -6.19
CA VAL A 249 7.65 11.04 -6.65
C VAL A 249 6.89 12.36 -6.75
N ILE A 250 5.68 12.32 -7.29
CA ILE A 250 4.93 13.54 -7.64
C ILE A 250 4.35 14.20 -6.39
N GLY A 251 3.81 13.44 -5.46
CA GLY A 251 3.18 13.96 -4.26
C GLY A 251 4.12 14.72 -3.34
N PRO A 252 5.30 14.19 -2.99
CA PRO A 252 6.31 14.94 -2.27
C PRO A 252 6.71 16.23 -2.95
N LEU A 253 6.83 16.24 -4.29
CA LEU A 253 7.13 17.44 -5.06
C LEU A 253 5.99 18.48 -4.93
N VAL A 254 4.74 18.06 -5.14
CA VAL A 254 3.56 18.93 -5.01
C VAL A 254 3.44 19.47 -3.60
N PHE A 255 3.56 18.62 -2.58
CA PHE A 255 3.53 19.03 -1.18
C PHE A 255 4.63 20.06 -0.88
N GLY A 256 5.87 19.78 -1.30
CA GLY A 256 7.00 20.67 -1.09
C GLY A 256 6.82 22.02 -1.77
N LEU A 257 6.41 22.05 -3.03
CA LEU A 257 6.15 23.28 -3.78
C LEU A 257 5.03 24.12 -3.16
N VAL A 258 3.90 23.48 -2.83
CA VAL A 258 2.77 24.19 -2.19
C VAL A 258 3.19 24.73 -0.83
N SER A 259 3.91 23.93 -0.01
CA SER A 259 4.42 24.37 1.28
C SER A 259 5.37 25.56 1.14
N PHE A 260 6.28 25.50 0.17
CA PHE A 260 7.26 26.55 -0.08
C PHE A 260 6.59 27.86 -0.54
N PHE A 261 5.74 27.82 -1.55
CA PHE A 261 5.13 29.04 -2.10
C PHE A 261 4.03 29.63 -1.19
N SER A 262 3.32 28.81 -0.42
CA SER A 262 2.28 29.29 0.49
C SER A 262 2.79 29.64 1.89
N GLY A 263 4.00 29.21 2.25
CA GLY A 263 4.52 29.29 3.61
C GLY A 263 3.73 28.44 4.62
N SER A 264 2.89 27.51 4.16
CA SER A 264 1.96 26.76 5.02
C SER A 264 1.89 25.28 4.67
N GLN A 265 2.34 24.43 5.59
CA GLN A 265 2.18 22.99 5.45
C GLN A 265 0.69 22.55 5.47
N ARG A 266 -0.19 23.31 6.10
CA ARG A 266 -1.63 23.03 6.10
C ARG A 266 -2.23 23.13 4.71
N LEU A 267 -1.86 24.13 3.93
CA LEU A 267 -2.28 24.25 2.53
C LEU A 267 -1.68 23.13 1.66
N ALA A 268 -0.44 22.71 1.97
CA ALA A 268 0.18 21.58 1.30
C ALA A 268 -0.58 20.25 1.57
N ILE A 269 -1.11 20.03 2.79
CA ILE A 269 -1.95 18.87 3.07
C ILE A 269 -3.21 18.88 2.21
N ILE A 270 -3.89 20.01 2.08
CA ILE A 270 -5.10 20.12 1.23
C ILE A 270 -4.79 19.74 -0.23
N SER A 271 -3.62 20.11 -0.74
CA SER A 271 -3.23 19.77 -2.12
C SER A 271 -3.14 18.27 -2.36
N ILE A 272 -2.85 17.47 -1.33
CA ILE A 272 -2.85 16.00 -1.44
C ILE A 272 -4.27 15.48 -1.74
N GLY A 273 -5.30 16.15 -1.29
CA GLY A 273 -6.69 15.81 -1.57
C GLY A 273 -7.01 15.69 -3.06
N PHE A 274 -6.29 16.42 -3.91
CA PHE A 274 -6.39 16.31 -5.36
C PHE A 274 -6.11 14.88 -5.86
N PHE A 275 -5.11 14.20 -5.30
CA PHE A 275 -4.76 12.85 -5.70
C PHE A 275 -5.87 11.84 -5.37
N PHE A 276 -6.51 11.97 -4.20
CA PHE A 276 -7.64 11.11 -3.83
C PHE A 276 -8.87 11.38 -4.70
N LEU A 277 -9.15 12.65 -5.02
CA LEU A 277 -10.26 13.03 -5.90
C LEU A 277 -10.02 12.53 -7.34
N ALA A 278 -8.81 12.70 -7.87
CA ALA A 278 -8.45 12.21 -9.20
C ALA A 278 -8.59 10.68 -9.26
N GLY A 279 -8.05 9.97 -8.27
CA GLY A 279 -8.21 8.52 -8.14
C GLY A 279 -9.67 8.10 -8.09
N LEU A 280 -10.52 8.78 -7.30
CA LEU A 280 -11.95 8.51 -7.18
C LEU A 280 -12.70 8.72 -8.50
N ILE A 281 -12.41 9.82 -9.21
CA ILE A 281 -13.01 10.12 -10.50
C ILE A 281 -12.68 9.03 -11.54
N ILE A 282 -11.42 8.61 -11.61
CA ILE A 282 -10.99 7.56 -12.55
C ILE A 282 -11.61 6.22 -12.15
N LEU A 283 -11.67 5.91 -10.85
CA LEU A 283 -12.25 4.67 -10.33
C LEU A 283 -13.72 4.51 -10.72
N ARG A 284 -14.46 5.61 -10.92
CA ARG A 284 -15.85 5.56 -11.39
C ARG A 284 -15.99 4.78 -12.70
N TYR A 285 -15.01 4.89 -13.59
CA TYR A 285 -15.01 4.23 -14.90
C TYR A 285 -14.53 2.78 -14.86
N VAL A 286 -13.93 2.34 -13.76
CA VAL A 286 -13.56 0.94 -13.56
C VAL A 286 -14.81 0.11 -13.30
N ARG A 287 -14.98 -0.99 -14.01
CA ARG A 287 -16.09 -1.94 -13.78
C ARG A 287 -15.68 -2.91 -12.68
N ASP A 288 -16.56 -3.12 -11.70
CA ASP A 288 -16.37 -4.15 -10.68
C ASP A 288 -16.53 -5.52 -11.36
N PRO A 289 -15.51 -6.41 -11.31
CA PRO A 289 -15.66 -7.73 -11.88
C PRO A 289 -16.78 -8.46 -11.15
N LYS A 290 -17.73 -9.01 -11.91
CA LYS A 290 -18.80 -9.82 -11.33
C LYS A 290 -18.17 -11.01 -10.57
N ILE A 291 -18.69 -11.28 -9.39
CA ILE A 291 -18.40 -12.51 -8.66
C ILE A 291 -19.22 -13.59 -9.34
N GLU A 292 -18.60 -14.42 -10.17
CA GLU A 292 -19.19 -15.67 -10.63
C GLU A 292 -19.09 -16.74 -9.54
#